data_a29c665decf501e4aa7313b3462e5042
#
_entry.id   a29c665decf501e4aa7313b3462e5042
#
_cell.length_a   1.000
_cell.length_b   1.000
_cell.length_c   1.000
_cell.angle_alpha   90.00
_cell.angle_beta   90.00
_cell.angle_gamma   90.00
#
_symmetry.space_group_name_H-M   'P 1'
#
loop_
_entity.id
_entity.type
_entity.pdbx_description
1 polymer ?
#
loop_
_entity_poly.entity_id
_entity_poly.type
_entity_poly.pdbx_seq_one_letter_code
_entity_poly.pdbx_strand_id
1 'polypeptide(L)'
;MKTKFYISLFTLLGTLFFSGCSSDRTDEPQPESGKIKVGFTMEEKDFGEDIAITRATATPVKQTYEFGDCEAEVSIVRDTTKQSATRTVTFPVHYTIRAYDQYGPQGELRGTFTSNNSFTPDPGSPAYMSLTPNQTYTFVFFNDDVTLNGNKLDIAASNMTTARIGREDILINSLSPTINLTSKPVGCRIRTSIMGRIHFSTPITANVSANKDIFPQGGGLSLDLSTWTYSYSGTATASVANNSPATPVSEFDPANPDYNKNFFGALYYYTSIGDYHSVIPESDAKDIRLNITGGKLYWEPLNMSLPLSATSLKLEQGTSYTVEIKLKPSFTYLFSDGSTGKFKDSRQGGGSKTAVAIVVDKGLHLAMALKQQNYTYWTKVHQNDNVPINKPVSPPVSIYDDMNGEHWTWDASGSVDGSIKANESAKYPAFYAAAHYNPGVPPTGTLATKRWYLPSLGEALCLAPLVFETKASIIAKGSYIGANATPLKEAIEQVGGNVDSGMTGDFFTSTEEDSGYFYWKVRLFRLPFGQYFLVGTSEYRSYSRYVLPFIKYQ
;
A
#
# COMPACT_ATOMS: atom_id res chain seq x y z
N MET A 1 -11.55 17.14 -58.41
CA MET A 1 -10.46 17.37 -59.35
C MET A 1 -9.50 16.21 -59.19
N LYS A 2 -9.54 15.12 -59.97
CA LYS A 2 -8.82 14.89 -61.25
C LYS A 2 -7.36 15.30 -61.11
N THR A 3 -6.38 14.34 -61.15
CA THR A 3 -5.79 13.78 -62.36
C THR A 3 -4.72 12.74 -61.95
N LYS A 4 -4.80 11.46 -62.35
CA LYS A 4 -4.09 10.71 -63.42
C LYS A 4 -2.58 10.43 -63.15
N PHE A 5 -2.27 9.11 -62.94
CA PHE A 5 -1.64 8.16 -63.86
C PHE A 5 -0.28 8.60 -64.51
N TYR A 6 0.78 7.77 -64.31
CA TYR A 6 1.62 7.27 -65.40
C TYR A 6 2.31 5.95 -64.98
N ILE A 7 2.05 4.92 -65.78
CA ILE A 7 2.75 3.65 -65.94
C ILE A 7 3.93 3.91 -66.87
N SER A 8 5.08 3.35 -66.62
CA SER A 8 6.08 3.07 -67.64
C SER A 8 6.81 1.75 -67.39
N LEU A 9 6.51 0.88 -68.29
CA LEU A 9 7.10 -0.41 -68.62
C LEU A 9 8.42 -0.21 -69.36
N PHE A 10 9.52 -0.85 -68.94
CA PHE A 10 10.69 -1.08 -69.83
C PHE A 10 11.23 -2.47 -69.66
N THR A 11 11.00 -3.27 -70.68
CA THR A 11 11.66 -4.54 -71.03
C THR A 11 12.91 -4.28 -71.88
N LEU A 12 14.01 -4.97 -71.59
CA LEU A 12 14.94 -5.54 -72.62
C LEU A 12 16.12 -6.23 -71.91
N LEU A 13 16.22 -7.49 -71.97
CA LEU A 13 16.97 -8.44 -72.81
C LEU A 13 18.50 -8.22 -72.86
N GLY A 14 19.22 -9.23 -72.44
CA GLY A 14 20.52 -9.54 -73.07
C GLY A 14 21.66 -9.92 -72.15
N THR A 15 21.97 -11.13 -72.20
CA THR A 15 23.18 -11.91 -72.52
C THR A 15 23.97 -12.54 -71.38
N LEU A 16 24.08 -13.84 -71.55
CA LEU A 16 24.92 -14.82 -70.87
C LEU A 16 26.42 -14.44 -70.87
N PHE A 17 27.04 -14.60 -69.69
CA PHE A 17 28.42 -15.06 -69.61
C PHE A 17 28.53 -16.14 -68.51
N PHE A 18 28.85 -17.34 -68.96
CA PHE A 18 29.38 -18.42 -68.14
C PHE A 18 30.84 -18.12 -67.81
N SER A 19 31.14 -18.05 -66.50
CA SER A 19 32.49 -18.33 -66.02
C SER A 19 32.35 -19.10 -64.72
N GLY A 20 32.72 -20.36 -64.78
CA GLY A 20 32.78 -21.20 -63.61
C GLY A 20 33.87 -20.76 -62.65
N CYS A 21 33.51 -20.69 -61.37
CA CYS A 21 34.45 -20.80 -60.29
C CYS A 21 33.93 -21.89 -59.34
N SER A 22 34.83 -22.83 -59.05
CA SER A 22 34.67 -23.92 -58.12
C SER A 22 34.19 -23.38 -56.78
N SER A 23 32.99 -23.71 -56.39
CA SER A 23 32.52 -23.56 -55.04
C SER A 23 33.10 -24.67 -54.18
N ASP A 24 33.88 -24.30 -53.17
CA ASP A 24 34.03 -25.10 -51.98
C ASP A 24 32.63 -25.29 -51.38
N ARG A 25 32.03 -26.42 -51.69
CA ARG A 25 30.85 -26.91 -50.97
C ARG A 25 31.35 -27.37 -49.61
N THR A 26 31.17 -26.57 -48.59
CA THR A 26 30.99 -27.07 -47.27
C THR A 26 29.75 -27.99 -47.35
N ASP A 27 29.93 -29.28 -47.12
CA ASP A 27 28.87 -30.28 -47.05
C ASP A 27 27.93 -29.91 -45.89
N GLU A 28 26.95 -29.06 -46.15
CA GLU A 28 25.80 -28.96 -45.24
C GLU A 28 25.05 -30.30 -45.28
N PRO A 29 24.86 -30.94 -44.14
CA PRO A 29 24.12 -32.21 -44.13
C PRO A 29 22.73 -32.00 -44.73
N GLN A 30 22.42 -32.73 -45.78
CA GLN A 30 21.07 -32.72 -46.36
C GLN A 30 20.07 -33.25 -45.32
N PRO A 31 18.86 -32.67 -45.21
CA PRO A 31 17.84 -33.21 -44.33
C PRO A 31 17.52 -34.65 -44.72
N GLU A 32 17.34 -35.51 -43.72
CA GLU A 32 16.85 -36.88 -43.94
C GLU A 32 15.54 -36.83 -44.75
N SER A 33 15.33 -37.81 -45.62
CA SER A 33 14.15 -37.86 -46.48
C SER A 33 12.85 -37.72 -45.65
N GLY A 34 12.06 -36.67 -45.90
CA GLY A 34 10.80 -36.40 -45.22
C GLY A 34 10.88 -35.43 -44.03
N LYS A 35 12.06 -34.94 -43.66
CA LYS A 35 12.22 -33.89 -42.60
C LYS A 35 12.44 -32.52 -43.20
N ILE A 36 12.03 -31.49 -42.47
CA ILE A 36 12.25 -30.08 -42.84
C ILE A 36 13.26 -29.42 -41.88
N LYS A 37 13.99 -28.44 -42.38
CA LYS A 37 14.93 -27.63 -41.59
C LYS A 37 14.16 -26.54 -40.85
N VAL A 38 14.31 -26.48 -39.52
CA VAL A 38 13.66 -25.52 -38.66
C VAL A 38 14.72 -24.64 -37.99
N GLY A 39 14.65 -23.34 -38.23
CA GLY A 39 15.44 -22.32 -37.54
C GLY A 39 14.69 -21.72 -36.37
N PHE A 40 15.41 -20.96 -35.55
CA PHE A 40 14.87 -20.36 -34.34
C PHE A 40 15.23 -18.90 -34.20
N THR A 41 14.33 -18.12 -33.58
CA THR A 41 14.58 -16.80 -33.02
C THR A 41 14.26 -16.84 -31.54
N MET A 42 14.88 -15.95 -30.73
CA MET A 42 14.72 -15.92 -29.29
C MET A 42 14.24 -14.55 -28.82
N GLU A 43 13.19 -14.56 -28.01
CA GLU A 43 12.74 -13.43 -27.23
C GLU A 43 12.97 -13.74 -25.74
N GLU A 44 13.64 -12.86 -25.03
CA GLU A 44 13.74 -12.95 -23.58
C GLU A 44 12.78 -11.96 -22.93
N LYS A 45 11.98 -12.46 -22.00
CA LYS A 45 11.12 -11.63 -21.17
C LYS A 45 11.70 -11.51 -19.76
N ASP A 46 11.59 -10.35 -19.18
CA ASP A 46 11.99 -10.15 -17.79
C ASP A 46 10.80 -10.36 -16.86
N PHE A 47 11.03 -10.32 -15.54
CA PHE A 47 9.98 -10.42 -14.56
C PHE A 47 8.89 -9.36 -14.80
N GLY A 48 7.65 -9.80 -14.97
CA GLY A 48 6.50 -8.91 -15.11
C GLY A 48 6.19 -8.41 -16.53
N GLU A 49 6.93 -8.81 -17.57
CA GLU A 49 6.70 -8.36 -18.96
C GLU A 49 5.55 -9.07 -19.72
N ASP A 50 5.02 -10.15 -19.20
CA ASP A 50 4.03 -10.98 -19.91
C ASP A 50 2.58 -10.49 -19.85
N ILE A 51 2.29 -9.42 -19.15
CA ILE A 51 0.92 -8.96 -19.00
C ILE A 51 0.61 -7.94 -20.08
N ALA A 52 0.07 -8.42 -21.22
CA ALA A 52 -0.82 -7.57 -21.99
C ALA A 52 -1.91 -7.09 -21.03
N ILE A 53 -2.00 -5.77 -20.82
CA ILE A 53 -3.06 -5.14 -20.02
C ILE A 53 -4.39 -5.39 -20.74
N THR A 54 -4.90 -6.61 -20.64
CA THR A 54 -6.31 -6.87 -20.93
C THR A 54 -7.07 -6.33 -19.72
N ARG A 55 -8.12 -5.55 -19.94
CA ARG A 55 -8.99 -4.94 -18.91
C ARG A 55 -9.64 -5.91 -17.91
N ALA A 56 -9.20 -7.14 -17.86
CA ALA A 56 -9.68 -8.22 -17.00
C ALA A 56 -8.62 -8.72 -16.01
N THR A 57 -7.72 -7.86 -15.52
CA THR A 57 -7.01 -8.17 -14.29
C THR A 57 -8.06 -8.18 -13.17
N ALA A 58 -8.32 -9.35 -12.62
CA ALA A 58 -9.20 -9.50 -11.47
C ALA A 58 -8.78 -8.46 -10.41
N THR A 59 -9.74 -7.68 -9.94
CA THR A 59 -9.51 -6.72 -8.85
C THR A 59 -8.85 -7.49 -7.71
N PRO A 60 -7.70 -7.07 -7.20
CA PRO A 60 -7.02 -7.76 -6.11
C PRO A 60 -7.98 -7.98 -4.96
N VAL A 61 -8.08 -9.19 -4.45
CA VAL A 61 -8.90 -9.47 -3.27
C VAL A 61 -8.26 -8.79 -2.09
N LYS A 62 -8.91 -7.74 -1.62
CA LYS A 62 -8.47 -6.98 -0.45
C LYS A 62 -8.97 -7.65 0.82
N GLN A 63 -8.13 -7.74 1.81
CA GLN A 63 -8.47 -8.24 3.13
C GLN A 63 -8.05 -7.29 4.22
N THR A 64 -8.88 -7.18 5.23
CA THR A 64 -8.63 -6.33 6.38
C THR A 64 -8.42 -7.16 7.63
N TYR A 65 -7.38 -6.86 8.37
CA TYR A 65 -7.01 -7.47 9.64
C TYR A 65 -6.85 -6.40 10.70
N GLU A 66 -7.28 -6.69 11.92
CA GLU A 66 -7.10 -5.77 13.06
C GLU A 66 -5.97 -6.24 13.97
N PHE A 67 -5.09 -5.33 14.34
CA PHE A 67 -3.97 -5.55 15.24
C PHE A 67 -3.79 -4.34 16.16
N GLY A 68 -4.13 -4.49 17.43
CA GLY A 68 -3.93 -3.43 18.42
C GLY A 68 -4.53 -2.08 17.99
N ASP A 69 -3.65 -1.16 17.61
CA ASP A 69 -4.00 0.18 17.13
C ASP A 69 -3.98 0.34 15.61
N CYS A 70 -3.80 -0.77 14.88
CA CYS A 70 -3.75 -0.80 13.42
C CYS A 70 -4.87 -1.65 12.82
N GLU A 71 -5.32 -1.22 11.66
CA GLU A 71 -6.08 -1.98 10.69
C GLU A 71 -5.23 -2.16 9.44
N ALA A 72 -4.92 -3.41 9.06
CA ALA A 72 -4.10 -3.74 7.91
C ALA A 72 -4.96 -4.21 6.74
N GLU A 73 -4.95 -3.46 5.64
CA GLU A 73 -5.51 -3.89 4.35
C GLU A 73 -4.38 -4.53 3.54
N VAL A 74 -4.53 -5.81 3.20
CA VAL A 74 -3.52 -6.59 2.46
C VAL A 74 -4.06 -6.90 1.07
N SER A 75 -3.23 -6.68 0.05
CA SER A 75 -3.47 -7.10 -1.33
C SER A 75 -2.18 -7.56 -1.98
N ILE A 76 -2.25 -8.56 -2.83
CA ILE A 76 -1.12 -9.01 -3.65
C ILE A 76 -1.38 -8.65 -5.10
N VAL A 77 -0.43 -8.01 -5.74
CA VAL A 77 -0.50 -7.57 -7.12
C VAL A 77 0.71 -8.07 -7.90
N ARG A 78 0.52 -8.37 -9.18
CA ARG A 78 1.64 -8.60 -10.09
C ARG A 78 2.30 -7.26 -10.40
N ASP A 79 3.62 -7.22 -10.40
CA ASP A 79 4.35 -6.04 -10.83
C ASP A 79 4.20 -5.90 -12.36
N THR A 80 3.45 -4.90 -12.76
CA THR A 80 3.26 -4.55 -14.19
C THR A 80 4.15 -3.39 -14.61
N THR A 81 4.76 -2.70 -13.67
CA THR A 81 5.69 -1.62 -13.95
C THR A 81 6.98 -2.21 -14.47
N LYS A 82 7.37 -1.83 -15.68
CA LYS A 82 8.77 -1.90 -16.09
C LYS A 82 9.57 -1.17 -15.01
N GLN A 83 10.14 -1.89 -14.05
CA GLN A 83 11.28 -1.33 -13.36
C GLN A 83 12.22 -0.89 -14.46
N SER A 84 12.50 0.41 -14.51
CA SER A 84 13.40 1.00 -15.51
C SER A 84 14.57 0.05 -15.67
N ALA A 85 14.69 -0.45 -16.87
CA ALA A 85 15.49 -1.60 -17.25
C ALA A 85 16.90 -1.51 -16.66
N THR A 86 17.14 -2.18 -15.55
CA THR A 86 18.47 -2.41 -15.05
C THR A 86 19.12 -3.64 -15.70
N ARG A 87 18.37 -4.33 -16.57
CA ARG A 87 18.94 -5.27 -17.53
C ARG A 87 18.14 -5.24 -18.83
N THR A 88 18.55 -4.36 -19.72
CA THR A 88 18.42 -4.62 -21.15
C THR A 88 19.08 -5.98 -21.38
N VAL A 89 18.35 -6.94 -21.96
CA VAL A 89 18.95 -8.19 -22.43
C VAL A 89 20.22 -7.83 -23.20
N THR A 90 21.37 -8.17 -22.63
CA THR A 90 22.63 -7.84 -23.25
C THR A 90 22.96 -8.96 -24.20
N PHE A 91 22.45 -8.85 -25.43
CA PHE A 91 22.91 -9.74 -26.49
C PHE A 91 24.44 -9.58 -26.70
N PRO A 92 25.16 -10.65 -27.02
CA PRO A 92 24.68 -11.98 -27.38
C PRO A 92 24.29 -12.84 -26.17
N VAL A 93 23.28 -13.71 -26.32
CA VAL A 93 22.84 -14.68 -25.30
C VAL A 93 22.98 -16.10 -25.86
N HIS A 94 23.51 -17.00 -25.06
CA HIS A 94 23.73 -18.38 -25.43
C HIS A 94 22.62 -19.29 -24.89
N TYR A 95 22.11 -20.19 -25.74
CA TYR A 95 21.01 -21.10 -25.44
C TYR A 95 21.27 -22.51 -25.92
N THR A 96 20.75 -23.47 -25.14
CA THR A 96 20.49 -24.84 -25.58
C THR A 96 19.00 -24.97 -25.88
N ILE A 97 18.63 -25.49 -27.05
CA ILE A 97 17.26 -25.77 -27.49
C ILE A 97 17.12 -27.28 -27.76
N ARG A 98 16.13 -27.91 -27.15
CA ARG A 98 15.82 -29.34 -27.34
C ARG A 98 14.38 -29.52 -27.80
N ALA A 99 14.17 -30.40 -28.77
CA ALA A 99 12.85 -30.79 -29.21
C ALA A 99 12.53 -32.21 -28.70
N TYR A 100 11.34 -32.38 -28.17
CA TYR A 100 10.83 -33.67 -27.70
C TYR A 100 9.52 -34.01 -28.40
N ASP A 101 9.29 -35.29 -28.67
CA ASP A 101 7.99 -35.83 -29.01
C ASP A 101 7.59 -36.93 -28.02
N GLN A 102 6.56 -37.70 -28.34
CA GLN A 102 6.08 -38.80 -27.50
C GLN A 102 7.10 -39.95 -27.31
N TYR A 103 8.15 -40.00 -28.12
CA TYR A 103 9.21 -41.02 -28.08
C TYR A 103 10.49 -40.51 -27.40
N GLY A 104 10.56 -39.22 -27.01
CA GLY A 104 11.70 -38.61 -26.35
C GLY A 104 12.39 -37.52 -27.17
N PRO A 105 13.68 -37.22 -26.90
CA PRO A 105 14.39 -36.15 -27.58
C PRO A 105 14.61 -36.45 -29.06
N GLN A 106 14.27 -35.48 -29.92
CA GLN A 106 14.35 -35.56 -31.36
C GLN A 106 15.44 -34.68 -31.97
N GLY A 107 15.97 -33.74 -31.22
CA GLY A 107 17.05 -32.85 -31.66
C GLY A 107 17.52 -31.91 -30.57
N GLU A 108 18.76 -31.43 -30.73
CA GLU A 108 19.36 -30.41 -29.86
C GLU A 108 20.15 -29.42 -30.70
N LEU A 109 20.04 -28.14 -30.39
CA LEU A 109 20.88 -27.07 -30.91
C LEU A 109 21.51 -26.34 -29.75
N ARG A 110 22.77 -25.88 -29.92
CA ARG A 110 23.46 -24.98 -29.01
C ARG A 110 24.05 -23.86 -29.80
N GLY A 111 23.95 -22.65 -29.28
CA GLY A 111 24.52 -21.50 -29.94
C GLY A 111 24.04 -20.18 -29.38
N THR A 112 24.48 -19.12 -30.01
CA THR A 112 24.33 -17.74 -29.55
C THR A 112 23.33 -16.99 -30.41
N PHE A 113 22.37 -16.33 -29.78
CA PHE A 113 21.48 -15.36 -30.40
C PHE A 113 22.06 -13.96 -30.26
N THR A 114 22.00 -13.18 -31.35
CA THR A 114 22.40 -11.78 -31.37
C THR A 114 21.19 -10.86 -31.24
N SER A 115 21.42 -9.57 -31.03
CA SER A 115 20.36 -8.55 -30.98
C SER A 115 19.48 -8.46 -32.22
N ASN A 116 19.96 -8.99 -33.34
CA ASN A 116 19.20 -9.08 -34.60
C ASN A 116 18.47 -10.42 -34.75
N ASN A 117 18.37 -11.20 -33.68
CA ASN A 117 17.79 -12.56 -33.67
C ASN A 117 18.47 -13.55 -34.63
N SER A 118 19.72 -13.29 -35.06
CA SER A 118 20.48 -14.27 -35.79
C SER A 118 21.08 -15.31 -34.84
N PHE A 119 20.94 -16.59 -35.20
CA PHE A 119 21.49 -17.71 -34.46
C PHE A 119 22.84 -18.11 -35.04
N THR A 120 23.87 -18.15 -34.20
CA THR A 120 25.20 -18.66 -34.54
C THR A 120 25.43 -19.95 -33.76
N PRO A 121 25.50 -21.12 -34.45
CA PRO A 121 25.69 -22.41 -33.77
C PRO A 121 27.09 -22.51 -33.16
N ASP A 122 27.20 -23.26 -32.09
CA ASP A 122 28.48 -23.65 -31.50
C ASP A 122 29.25 -24.59 -32.46
N PRO A 123 30.59 -24.66 -32.33
CA PRO A 123 31.36 -25.66 -33.05
C PRO A 123 30.83 -27.06 -32.81
N GLY A 124 30.41 -27.72 -33.89
CA GLY A 124 29.82 -29.06 -33.85
C GLY A 124 28.30 -29.12 -33.60
N SER A 125 27.65 -28.00 -33.35
CA SER A 125 26.17 -27.91 -33.32
C SER A 125 25.63 -27.58 -34.71
N PRO A 126 24.51 -28.19 -35.14
CA PRO A 126 23.88 -27.83 -36.41
C PRO A 126 23.26 -26.43 -36.35
N ALA A 127 23.15 -25.75 -37.49
CA ALA A 127 22.53 -24.43 -37.60
C ALA A 127 20.99 -24.49 -37.61
N TYR A 128 20.40 -25.66 -37.76
CA TYR A 128 18.96 -25.88 -37.79
C TYR A 128 18.63 -27.27 -37.25
N MET A 129 17.39 -27.46 -36.84
CA MET A 129 16.89 -28.74 -36.40
C MET A 129 16.10 -29.41 -37.53
N SER A 130 16.37 -30.70 -37.79
CA SER A 130 15.64 -31.48 -38.80
C SER A 130 14.46 -32.22 -38.18
N LEU A 131 13.23 -31.77 -38.42
CA LEU A 131 12.01 -32.25 -37.77
C LEU A 131 11.00 -32.75 -38.81
N THR A 132 10.16 -33.71 -38.41
CA THR A 132 9.08 -34.24 -39.25
C THR A 132 7.94 -33.23 -39.32
N PRO A 133 7.46 -32.84 -40.52
CA PRO A 133 6.33 -31.92 -40.64
C PRO A 133 5.03 -32.56 -40.19
N ASN A 134 4.04 -31.71 -39.83
CA ASN A 134 2.72 -32.08 -39.31
C ASN A 134 2.76 -32.88 -37.99
N GLN A 135 3.83 -32.75 -37.24
CA GLN A 135 3.99 -33.31 -35.90
C GLN A 135 4.17 -32.17 -34.87
N THR A 136 3.59 -32.35 -33.68
CA THR A 136 3.79 -31.43 -32.56
C THR A 136 5.01 -31.84 -31.75
N TYR A 137 5.87 -30.90 -31.49
CA TYR A 137 7.04 -31.04 -30.63
C TYR A 137 6.95 -30.12 -29.42
N THR A 138 7.39 -30.64 -28.28
CA THR A 138 7.67 -29.81 -27.09
C THR A 138 9.10 -29.28 -27.18
N PHE A 139 9.27 -28.00 -27.36
CA PHE A 139 10.56 -27.35 -27.29
C PHE A 139 10.85 -26.92 -25.85
N VAL A 140 12.00 -27.36 -25.33
CA VAL A 140 12.57 -26.89 -24.05
C VAL A 140 13.86 -26.16 -24.36
N PHE A 141 13.99 -24.95 -23.89
CA PHE A 141 15.16 -24.12 -24.15
C PHE A 141 15.58 -23.38 -22.88
N PHE A 142 16.88 -23.23 -22.72
CA PHE A 142 17.44 -22.64 -21.51
C PHE A 142 18.82 -22.02 -21.80
N ASN A 143 19.19 -21.00 -21.00
CA ASN A 143 20.49 -20.34 -21.10
C ASN A 143 21.56 -21.08 -20.27
N ASP A 144 22.81 -20.60 -20.33
CA ASP A 144 23.98 -21.22 -19.68
C ASP A 144 23.94 -21.23 -18.14
N ASP A 145 23.05 -20.43 -17.52
CA ASP A 145 22.83 -20.45 -16.07
C ASP A 145 22.03 -21.70 -15.60
N VAL A 146 21.61 -22.53 -16.55
CA VAL A 146 20.87 -23.78 -16.33
C VAL A 146 21.69 -24.96 -16.80
N THR A 147 21.84 -25.99 -15.97
CA THR A 147 22.56 -27.21 -16.29
C THR A 147 21.61 -28.36 -16.53
N LEU A 148 21.74 -29.02 -17.69
CA LEU A 148 21.00 -30.23 -17.97
C LEU A 148 21.66 -31.43 -17.26
N ASN A 149 20.91 -32.13 -16.42
CA ASN A 149 21.35 -33.30 -15.67
C ASN A 149 20.34 -34.44 -15.86
N GLY A 150 20.60 -35.31 -16.83
CA GLY A 150 19.67 -36.36 -17.22
C GLY A 150 18.33 -35.78 -17.74
N ASN A 151 17.26 -36.05 -17.03
CA ASN A 151 15.92 -35.51 -17.33
C ASN A 151 15.54 -34.32 -16.45
N LYS A 152 16.54 -33.62 -15.90
CA LYS A 152 16.33 -32.45 -15.03
C LYS A 152 17.14 -31.27 -15.50
N LEU A 153 16.60 -30.07 -15.26
CA LEU A 153 17.30 -28.82 -15.40
C LEU A 153 17.63 -28.31 -14.00
N ASP A 154 18.92 -28.25 -13.68
CA ASP A 154 19.44 -27.80 -12.39
C ASP A 154 19.87 -26.33 -12.48
N ILE A 155 19.45 -25.53 -11.52
CA ILE A 155 19.70 -24.09 -11.43
C ILE A 155 20.36 -23.82 -10.06
N ALA A 156 21.57 -23.28 -10.08
CA ALA A 156 22.24 -22.87 -8.85
C ALA A 156 21.51 -21.67 -8.19
N ALA A 157 21.59 -21.57 -6.86
CA ALA A 157 20.98 -20.45 -6.13
C ALA A 157 21.49 -19.09 -6.59
N SER A 158 22.79 -18.98 -6.95
CA SER A 158 23.38 -17.77 -7.52
C SER A 158 22.76 -17.33 -8.84
N ASN A 159 22.20 -18.28 -9.60
CA ASN A 159 21.69 -18.07 -10.96
C ASN A 159 20.15 -17.87 -10.99
N MET A 160 19.48 -17.91 -9.85
CA MET A 160 18.00 -17.80 -9.78
C MET A 160 17.42 -16.55 -10.44
N THR A 161 18.19 -15.46 -10.52
CA THR A 161 17.76 -14.21 -11.13
C THR A 161 18.11 -14.08 -12.60
N THR A 162 19.07 -14.88 -13.08
CA THR A 162 19.62 -14.81 -14.45
C THR A 162 19.30 -16.05 -15.29
N ALA A 163 19.04 -17.18 -14.64
CA ALA A 163 18.63 -18.40 -15.31
C ALA A 163 17.28 -18.20 -16.04
N ARG A 164 17.25 -18.60 -17.29
CA ARG A 164 16.07 -18.50 -18.15
C ARG A 164 15.73 -19.84 -18.75
N ILE A 165 14.44 -20.15 -18.74
CA ILE A 165 13.89 -21.40 -19.29
C ILE A 165 12.60 -21.05 -20.05
N GLY A 166 12.37 -21.77 -21.14
CA GLY A 166 11.08 -21.77 -21.81
C GLY A 166 10.65 -23.16 -22.21
N ARG A 167 9.35 -23.34 -22.38
CA ARG A 167 8.71 -24.55 -22.93
C ARG A 167 7.56 -24.13 -23.82
N GLU A 168 7.57 -24.63 -25.02
CA GLU A 168 6.50 -24.39 -25.99
C GLU A 168 6.15 -25.65 -26.76
N ASP A 169 4.86 -25.94 -26.93
CA ASP A 169 4.35 -27.05 -27.74
C ASP A 169 3.95 -26.48 -29.10
N ILE A 170 4.67 -26.86 -30.15
CA ILE A 170 4.54 -26.28 -31.49
C ILE A 170 4.30 -27.35 -32.55
N LEU A 171 3.25 -27.16 -33.32
CA LEU A 171 3.00 -27.95 -34.51
C LEU A 171 3.92 -27.50 -35.64
N ILE A 172 4.80 -28.39 -36.09
CA ILE A 172 5.71 -28.13 -37.21
C ILE A 172 4.94 -28.33 -38.52
N ASN A 173 4.76 -27.26 -39.27
CA ASN A 173 4.18 -27.32 -40.60
C ASN A 173 5.24 -27.00 -41.67
N SER A 174 4.99 -27.41 -42.91
CA SER A 174 5.92 -27.19 -44.03
C SER A 174 6.16 -25.72 -44.43
N LEU A 175 5.39 -24.80 -43.82
CA LEU A 175 5.40 -23.37 -44.14
C LEU A 175 6.09 -22.53 -43.09
N SER A 176 6.53 -23.08 -41.96
CA SER A 176 7.12 -22.31 -40.85
C SER A 176 8.58 -22.71 -40.59
N PRO A 177 9.53 -22.26 -41.40
CA PRO A 177 10.92 -22.61 -41.25
C PRO A 177 11.61 -21.99 -40.04
N THR A 178 11.02 -20.96 -39.42
CA THR A 178 11.57 -20.26 -38.26
C THR A 178 10.54 -20.19 -37.14
N ILE A 179 10.92 -20.60 -35.94
CA ILE A 179 10.12 -20.59 -34.72
C ILE A 179 10.64 -19.49 -33.79
N ASN A 180 9.73 -18.65 -33.28
CA ASN A 180 10.05 -17.70 -32.26
C ASN A 180 9.80 -18.33 -30.88
N LEU A 181 10.87 -18.48 -30.08
CA LEU A 181 10.85 -19.02 -28.73
C LEU A 181 10.90 -17.89 -27.70
N THR A 182 10.11 -18.01 -26.64
CA THR A 182 10.06 -16.97 -25.59
C THR A 182 10.55 -17.52 -24.25
N SER A 183 11.72 -17.07 -23.78
CA SER A 183 12.27 -17.47 -22.49
C SER A 183 11.89 -16.52 -21.37
N LYS A 184 11.82 -17.07 -20.15
CA LYS A 184 11.45 -16.33 -18.92
C LYS A 184 12.40 -16.68 -17.77
N PRO A 185 12.54 -15.83 -16.75
CA PRO A 185 13.22 -16.21 -15.52
C PRO A 185 12.66 -17.50 -14.94
N VAL A 186 13.54 -18.32 -14.38
CA VAL A 186 13.17 -19.64 -13.82
C VAL A 186 12.31 -19.50 -12.56
N GLY A 187 12.64 -18.56 -11.68
CA GLY A 187 11.98 -18.37 -10.42
C GLY A 187 10.73 -17.48 -10.53
N CYS A 188 10.06 -17.31 -9.42
CA CYS A 188 9.20 -16.17 -9.16
C CYS A 188 9.75 -15.41 -7.96
N ARG A 189 9.31 -14.18 -7.75
CA ARG A 189 9.79 -13.36 -6.64
C ARG A 189 8.66 -12.55 -6.02
N ILE A 190 8.78 -12.33 -4.72
CA ILE A 190 7.84 -11.52 -3.95
C ILE A 190 8.59 -10.45 -3.19
N ARG A 191 7.95 -9.31 -2.99
CA ARG A 191 8.37 -8.28 -2.02
C ARG A 191 7.16 -7.74 -1.29
N THR A 192 7.39 -7.03 -0.19
CA THR A 192 6.34 -6.34 0.55
C THR A 192 6.49 -4.83 0.42
N SER A 193 5.36 -4.14 0.35
CA SER A 193 5.27 -2.68 0.43
C SER A 193 4.35 -2.35 1.60
N ILE A 194 4.93 -1.87 2.70
CA ILE A 194 4.19 -1.51 3.91
C ILE A 194 3.94 0.00 3.87
N MET A 195 2.68 0.40 3.90
CA MET A 195 2.26 1.78 3.80
C MET A 195 1.56 2.22 5.07
N GLY A 196 1.95 3.36 5.62
CA GLY A 196 1.33 3.97 6.81
C GLY A 196 0.74 5.34 6.50
N ARG A 197 -0.20 5.78 7.34
CA ARG A 197 -0.81 7.12 7.25
C ARG A 197 0.05 8.23 7.84
N ILE A 198 1.14 7.85 8.49
CA ILE A 198 2.17 8.75 9.03
C ILE A 198 3.56 8.17 8.73
N HIS A 199 4.60 8.96 8.94
CA HIS A 199 5.97 8.49 8.83
C HIS A 199 6.26 7.34 9.79
N PHE A 200 7.02 6.35 9.31
CA PHE A 200 7.59 5.33 10.16
C PHE A 200 8.70 5.96 11.01
N SER A 201 8.50 6.03 12.30
CA SER A 201 9.48 6.61 13.22
C SER A 201 10.66 5.69 13.53
N THR A 202 10.49 4.39 13.29
CA THR A 202 11.49 3.35 13.51
C THR A 202 11.48 2.34 12.36
N PRO A 203 12.62 1.69 12.05
CA PRO A 203 12.65 0.60 11.09
C PRO A 203 11.69 -0.53 11.48
N ILE A 204 11.13 -1.17 10.49
CA ILE A 204 10.27 -2.34 10.70
C ILE A 204 11.13 -3.60 10.68
N THR A 205 11.05 -4.40 11.74
CA THR A 205 11.66 -5.72 11.79
C THR A 205 10.61 -6.76 11.41
N ALA A 206 10.88 -7.53 10.37
CA ALA A 206 9.94 -8.51 9.85
C ALA A 206 10.66 -9.71 9.22
N ASN A 207 9.90 -10.79 9.04
CA ASN A 207 10.28 -11.90 8.17
C ASN A 207 9.08 -12.34 7.33
N VAL A 208 9.38 -12.93 6.18
CA VAL A 208 8.40 -13.66 5.39
C VAL A 208 8.61 -15.15 5.66
N SER A 209 7.55 -15.86 6.01
CA SER A 209 7.59 -17.29 6.33
C SER A 209 6.51 -18.06 5.57
N ALA A 210 6.73 -19.36 5.39
CA ALA A 210 5.80 -20.28 4.78
C ALA A 210 5.67 -21.57 5.58
N ASN A 211 4.65 -22.38 5.28
CA ASN A 211 4.44 -23.69 5.91
C ASN A 211 5.43 -24.75 5.40
N LYS A 212 6.17 -24.44 4.36
CA LYS A 212 7.16 -25.31 3.70
C LYS A 212 8.41 -24.50 3.36
N ASP A 213 9.50 -25.19 3.14
CA ASP A 213 10.73 -24.59 2.66
C ASP A 213 10.55 -24.16 1.18
N ILE A 214 10.29 -22.89 0.95
CA ILE A 214 10.05 -22.32 -0.39
C ILE A 214 11.05 -21.25 -0.80
N PHE A 215 11.94 -20.85 0.12
CA PHE A 215 12.97 -19.84 -0.12
C PHE A 215 14.32 -20.51 -0.32
N PRO A 216 14.93 -20.46 -1.52
CA PRO A 216 16.23 -21.06 -1.78
C PRO A 216 17.33 -20.46 -0.88
N GLN A 217 18.16 -21.33 -0.26
CA GLN A 217 19.27 -20.95 0.60
C GLN A 217 20.48 -21.85 0.27
N GLY A 218 21.52 -21.29 -0.34
CA GLY A 218 22.76 -22.01 -0.63
C GLY A 218 22.65 -23.21 -1.61
N GLY A 219 21.47 -23.62 -1.96
CA GLY A 219 21.15 -24.60 -2.99
C GLY A 219 20.43 -23.93 -4.15
N GLY A 220 19.94 -24.71 -5.10
CA GLY A 220 19.24 -24.22 -6.26
C GLY A 220 17.88 -24.88 -6.46
N LEU A 221 17.35 -24.76 -7.66
CA LEU A 221 16.16 -25.45 -8.12
C LEU A 221 16.53 -26.56 -9.09
N SER A 222 15.71 -27.60 -9.12
CA SER A 222 15.74 -28.64 -10.13
C SER A 222 14.34 -28.77 -10.74
N LEU A 223 14.24 -28.65 -12.05
CA LEU A 223 13.00 -28.81 -12.82
C LEU A 223 13.01 -30.17 -13.50
N ASP A 224 12.06 -31.03 -13.18
CA ASP A 224 11.87 -32.30 -13.86
C ASP A 224 11.16 -32.08 -15.19
N LEU A 225 11.78 -32.48 -16.30
CA LEU A 225 11.27 -32.26 -17.65
C LEU A 225 10.06 -33.15 -18.00
N SER A 226 9.88 -34.28 -17.32
CA SER A 226 8.75 -35.20 -17.59
C SER A 226 7.45 -34.71 -16.94
N THR A 227 7.56 -34.14 -15.75
CA THR A 227 6.41 -33.68 -14.96
C THR A 227 6.24 -32.18 -14.96
N TRP A 228 7.27 -31.44 -15.41
CA TRP A 228 7.37 -29.97 -15.33
C TRP A 228 7.17 -29.44 -13.91
N THR A 229 7.75 -30.14 -12.93
CA THR A 229 7.65 -29.78 -11.52
C THR A 229 8.98 -29.36 -10.94
N TYR A 230 8.96 -28.30 -10.14
CA TYR A 230 10.14 -27.79 -9.44
C TYR A 230 10.37 -28.52 -8.11
N SER A 231 11.62 -28.75 -7.81
CA SER A 231 12.09 -29.24 -6.52
C SER A 231 13.37 -28.51 -6.12
N TYR A 232 13.76 -28.61 -4.85
CA TYR A 232 15.07 -28.06 -4.42
C TYR A 232 16.20 -29.02 -4.77
N SER A 233 17.32 -28.47 -5.23
CA SER A 233 18.58 -29.18 -5.44
C SER A 233 19.59 -28.92 -4.29
N GLY A 234 19.16 -28.37 -3.16
CA GLY A 234 19.98 -28.01 -2.03
C GLY A 234 19.16 -27.67 -0.79
N THR A 235 19.66 -26.74 0.02
CA THR A 235 18.95 -26.28 1.20
C THR A 235 17.96 -25.17 0.83
N ALA A 236 16.80 -25.22 1.44
CA ALA A 236 15.80 -24.17 1.43
C ALA A 236 15.38 -23.85 2.87
N THR A 237 14.68 -22.75 3.06
CA THR A 237 14.13 -22.37 4.35
C THR A 237 12.68 -21.97 4.25
N ALA A 238 11.96 -22.19 5.33
CA ALA A 238 10.58 -21.73 5.46
C ALA A 238 10.48 -20.24 5.84
N SER A 239 11.59 -19.55 6.11
CA SER A 239 11.55 -18.14 6.52
C SER A 239 12.79 -17.37 6.06
N VAL A 240 12.58 -16.13 5.62
CA VAL A 240 13.63 -15.18 5.26
C VAL A 240 13.39 -13.84 5.93
N ALA A 241 14.46 -13.13 6.30
CA ALA A 241 14.36 -11.79 6.85
C ALA A 241 13.77 -10.83 5.79
N ASN A 242 12.90 -9.93 6.24
CA ASN A 242 12.22 -8.94 5.38
C ASN A 242 12.14 -7.59 6.11
N ASN A 243 13.28 -7.13 6.60
CA ASN A 243 13.37 -5.86 7.32
C ASN A 243 13.17 -4.69 6.36
N SER A 244 12.49 -3.66 6.83
CA SER A 244 12.40 -2.42 6.07
C SER A 244 13.73 -1.66 6.08
N PRO A 245 14.00 -0.80 5.09
CA PRO A 245 15.10 0.14 5.14
C PRO A 245 15.04 1.00 6.42
N ALA A 246 16.20 1.39 6.94
CA ALA A 246 16.30 2.22 8.15
C ALA A 246 15.67 3.61 7.97
N THR A 247 15.64 4.12 6.77
CA THR A 247 14.97 5.37 6.37
C THR A 247 13.74 5.03 5.54
N PRO A 248 12.53 5.18 6.09
CA PRO A 248 11.33 5.10 5.29
C PRO A 248 11.37 6.21 4.24
N VAL A 249 11.10 5.84 3.00
CA VAL A 249 11.01 6.82 1.93
C VAL A 249 9.76 7.65 2.19
N SER A 250 9.95 8.89 2.60
CA SER A 250 8.88 9.90 2.69
C SER A 250 8.61 10.52 1.33
N GLU A 251 8.97 9.84 0.26
CA GLU A 251 8.77 10.36 -1.07
C GLU A 251 7.34 10.10 -1.54
N PHE A 252 6.75 11.18 -1.94
CA PHE A 252 5.60 11.30 -2.81
C PHE A 252 5.88 10.46 -4.06
N ASP A 253 5.22 9.32 -4.20
CA ASP A 253 5.25 8.55 -5.44
C ASP A 253 4.19 9.09 -6.41
N PRO A 254 4.57 9.90 -7.42
CA PRO A 254 3.62 10.46 -8.38
C PRO A 254 2.96 9.39 -9.26
N ALA A 255 3.49 8.18 -9.29
CA ALA A 255 2.94 7.07 -10.07
C ALA A 255 1.83 6.32 -9.33
N ASN A 256 1.71 6.48 -8.01
CA ASN A 256 0.66 5.87 -7.23
C ASN A 256 -0.54 6.83 -7.11
N PRO A 257 -1.70 6.53 -7.71
CA PRO A 257 -2.87 7.39 -7.66
C PRO A 257 -3.40 7.63 -6.23
N ASP A 258 -3.09 6.76 -5.27
CA ASP A 258 -3.41 6.93 -3.87
C ASP A 258 -2.52 7.99 -3.18
N TYR A 259 -1.38 8.32 -3.78
CA TYR A 259 -0.46 9.36 -3.30
C TYR A 259 -0.79 10.75 -3.83
N ASN A 260 -1.58 10.85 -4.87
CA ASN A 260 -1.60 12.05 -5.70
C ASN A 260 -2.92 12.80 -5.67
N LYS A 261 -3.43 13.22 -4.52
CA LYS A 261 -4.52 14.21 -4.58
C LYS A 261 -4.44 15.26 -3.47
N ASN A 262 -3.84 16.35 -3.87
CA ASN A 262 -3.98 17.69 -3.29
C ASN A 262 -3.47 17.93 -1.87
N PHE A 263 -2.68 18.96 -1.76
CA PHE A 263 -2.13 19.60 -0.58
C PHE A 263 -3.16 19.91 0.55
N PHE A 264 -4.43 19.76 0.28
CA PHE A 264 -5.56 19.96 1.17
C PHE A 264 -6.50 18.75 1.12
N GLY A 265 -6.23 17.73 1.94
CA GLY A 265 -7.17 16.62 2.16
C GLY A 265 -6.86 15.29 1.49
N ALA A 266 -5.63 15.07 1.04
CA ALA A 266 -5.25 13.82 0.42
C ALA A 266 -4.80 12.75 1.41
N LEU A 267 -5.03 11.51 1.00
CA LEU A 267 -4.55 10.28 1.62
C LEU A 267 -3.03 10.18 1.42
N TYR A 268 -2.22 10.69 2.34
CA TYR A 268 -0.79 10.46 2.32
C TYR A 268 -0.49 9.09 2.92
N TYR A 269 0.22 8.25 2.15
CA TYR A 269 0.86 7.05 2.66
C TYR A 269 2.38 7.22 2.60
N TYR A 270 3.03 6.79 3.66
CA TYR A 270 4.47 6.69 3.73
C TYR A 270 4.82 5.23 3.53
N THR A 271 5.69 4.95 2.58
CA THR A 271 5.95 3.59 2.12
C THR A 271 7.31 3.10 2.58
N SER A 272 7.35 1.86 3.07
CA SER A 272 8.57 1.09 3.27
C SER A 272 8.52 -0.15 2.38
N ILE A 273 9.44 -0.25 1.44
CA ILE A 273 9.51 -1.34 0.46
C ILE A 273 10.68 -2.26 0.83
N GLY A 274 10.38 -3.54 1.03
CA GLY A 274 11.38 -4.58 1.24
C GLY A 274 12.04 -5.05 -0.06
N ASP A 275 13.10 -5.82 0.09
CA ASP A 275 13.79 -6.47 -1.03
C ASP A 275 12.92 -7.58 -1.64
N TYR A 276 13.27 -7.97 -2.87
CA TYR A 276 12.68 -9.15 -3.49
C TYR A 276 13.25 -10.44 -2.89
N HIS A 277 12.37 -11.36 -2.57
CA HIS A 277 12.70 -12.73 -2.18
C HIS A 277 12.34 -13.69 -3.30
N SER A 278 13.32 -14.46 -3.76
CA SER A 278 13.06 -15.54 -4.72
C SER A 278 12.26 -16.67 -4.04
N VAL A 279 11.27 -17.18 -4.75
CA VAL A 279 10.37 -18.23 -4.28
C VAL A 279 10.27 -19.30 -5.37
N ILE A 280 10.07 -20.54 -4.96
CA ILE A 280 9.82 -21.62 -5.90
C ILE A 280 8.48 -21.37 -6.63
N PRO A 281 8.43 -21.49 -7.96
CA PRO A 281 7.17 -21.41 -8.71
C PRO A 281 6.12 -22.40 -8.20
N GLU A 282 4.84 -22.12 -8.45
CA GLU A 282 3.68 -22.89 -7.99
C GLU A 282 3.47 -22.89 -6.46
N SER A 283 4.29 -22.15 -5.68
CA SER A 283 3.97 -21.89 -4.29
C SER A 283 2.67 -21.09 -4.16
N ASP A 284 1.91 -21.37 -3.10
CA ASP A 284 0.63 -20.69 -2.88
C ASP A 284 0.81 -19.50 -1.93
N ALA A 285 0.48 -18.31 -2.39
CA ALA A 285 0.63 -17.08 -1.62
C ALA A 285 -0.19 -17.08 -0.31
N LYS A 286 -1.28 -17.87 -0.22
CA LYS A 286 -2.08 -18.01 1.02
C LYS A 286 -1.31 -18.72 2.14
N ASP A 287 -0.32 -19.57 1.78
CA ASP A 287 0.50 -20.32 2.72
C ASP A 287 1.73 -19.52 3.19
N ILE A 288 1.92 -18.31 2.64
CA ILE A 288 3.02 -17.40 2.97
C ILE A 288 2.50 -16.29 3.88
N ARG A 289 3.27 -15.92 4.90
CA ARG A 289 2.92 -14.91 5.88
C ARG A 289 4.03 -13.88 6.03
N LEU A 290 3.66 -12.62 6.16
CA LEU A 290 4.52 -11.57 6.69
C LEU A 290 4.34 -11.51 8.20
N ASN A 291 5.42 -11.69 8.96
CA ASN A 291 5.43 -11.52 10.40
C ASN A 291 6.23 -10.27 10.74
N ILE A 292 5.56 -9.25 11.24
CA ILE A 292 6.19 -8.03 11.75
C ILE A 292 6.38 -8.23 13.25
N THR A 293 7.62 -8.13 13.72
CA THR A 293 8.01 -8.38 15.11
C THR A 293 8.62 -7.15 15.80
N GLY A 294 8.73 -6.04 15.08
CA GLY A 294 9.27 -4.81 15.63
C GLY A 294 9.00 -3.61 14.74
N GLY A 295 9.23 -2.43 15.32
CA GLY A 295 8.88 -1.15 14.76
C GLY A 295 7.68 -0.51 15.47
N LYS A 296 7.44 0.75 15.19
CA LYS A 296 6.31 1.51 15.72
C LYS A 296 5.78 2.44 14.63
N LEU A 297 4.47 2.47 14.48
CA LEU A 297 3.83 3.35 13.51
C LEU A 297 2.88 4.34 14.20
N TYR A 298 1.91 3.86 14.98
CA TYR A 298 0.93 4.71 15.66
C TYR A 298 1.19 4.77 17.16
N TRP A 299 0.35 4.18 17.99
CA TRP A 299 0.43 4.28 19.44
C TRP A 299 1.17 3.11 20.08
N GLU A 300 1.06 1.91 19.46
CA GLU A 300 1.61 0.67 19.98
C GLU A 300 2.75 0.13 19.09
N PRO A 301 3.64 -0.71 19.63
CA PRO A 301 4.61 -1.43 18.80
C PRO A 301 3.91 -2.33 17.79
N LEU A 302 4.47 -2.41 16.58
CA LEU A 302 3.98 -3.32 15.54
C LEU A 302 4.33 -4.76 15.90
N ASN A 303 3.32 -5.60 16.05
CA ASN A 303 3.45 -7.04 16.23
C ASN A 303 2.26 -7.73 15.56
N MET A 304 2.48 -8.24 14.35
CA MET A 304 1.41 -8.82 13.55
C MET A 304 1.90 -9.91 12.62
N SER A 305 1.02 -10.86 12.31
CA SER A 305 1.27 -11.91 11.32
C SER A 305 0.14 -11.91 10.28
N LEU A 306 0.47 -11.57 9.05
CA LEU A 306 -0.45 -11.35 7.94
C LEU A 306 -0.24 -12.40 6.86
N PRO A 307 -1.26 -13.12 6.38
CA PRO A 307 -1.14 -13.91 5.15
C PRO A 307 -0.95 -12.96 3.96
N LEU A 308 -0.13 -13.36 2.98
CA LEU A 308 0.09 -12.54 1.79
C LEU A 308 -1.12 -12.55 0.85
N SER A 309 -1.91 -13.61 0.91
CA SER A 309 -3.20 -13.71 0.20
C SER A 309 -4.22 -14.45 1.07
N ALA A 310 -5.46 -14.05 0.95
CA ALA A 310 -6.58 -14.72 1.60
C ALA A 310 -7.04 -15.97 0.88
N THR A 311 -6.92 -15.92 -0.41
CA THR A 311 -7.35 -16.99 -1.31
C THR A 311 -6.12 -17.65 -1.92
N SER A 312 -6.29 -18.86 -2.42
CA SER A 312 -5.24 -19.54 -3.15
C SER A 312 -4.83 -18.71 -4.37
N LEU A 313 -3.55 -18.39 -4.45
CA LEU A 313 -2.91 -17.74 -5.58
C LEU A 313 -1.56 -18.40 -5.83
N LYS A 314 -1.47 -19.13 -6.95
CA LYS A 314 -0.22 -19.74 -7.38
C LYS A 314 0.73 -18.69 -7.92
N LEU A 315 1.96 -18.70 -7.40
CA LEU A 315 3.01 -17.79 -7.85
C LEU A 315 3.64 -18.37 -9.13
N GLU A 316 3.47 -17.67 -10.24
CA GLU A 316 3.86 -18.15 -11.56
C GLU A 316 5.32 -17.90 -11.87
N GLN A 317 5.94 -18.80 -12.63
CA GLN A 317 7.30 -18.63 -13.15
C GLN A 317 7.45 -17.31 -13.90
N GLY A 318 8.59 -16.64 -13.75
CA GLY A 318 8.92 -15.39 -14.43
C GLY A 318 8.13 -14.17 -13.94
N THR A 319 7.40 -14.29 -12.85
CA THR A 319 6.54 -13.20 -12.35
C THR A 319 7.08 -12.60 -11.07
N SER A 320 6.99 -11.28 -10.97
CA SER A 320 7.20 -10.51 -9.73
C SER A 320 5.87 -10.14 -9.10
N TYR A 321 5.81 -10.21 -7.79
CA TYR A 321 4.64 -9.83 -7.01
C TYR A 321 5.03 -8.81 -5.93
N THR A 322 4.20 -7.78 -5.78
CA THR A 322 4.26 -6.87 -4.65
C THR A 322 3.05 -7.12 -3.75
N VAL A 323 3.30 -7.37 -2.47
CA VAL A 323 2.27 -7.45 -1.44
C VAL A 323 2.15 -6.07 -0.81
N GLU A 324 1.06 -5.40 -1.11
CA GLU A 324 0.73 -4.10 -0.55
C GLU A 324 0.02 -4.27 0.78
N ILE A 325 0.53 -3.62 1.82
CA ILE A 325 0.00 -3.66 3.18
C ILE A 325 -0.24 -2.22 3.61
N LYS A 326 -1.51 -1.80 3.61
CA LYS A 326 -1.92 -0.46 4.02
C LYS A 326 -2.32 -0.49 5.48
N LEU A 327 -1.49 0.11 6.33
CA LEU A 327 -1.74 0.24 7.76
C LEU A 327 -2.51 1.53 8.03
N LYS A 328 -3.73 1.40 8.53
CA LYS A 328 -4.57 2.51 8.98
C LYS A 328 -4.62 2.53 10.52
N PRO A 329 -4.69 3.70 11.16
CA PRO A 329 -4.88 3.75 12.60
C PRO A 329 -6.29 3.30 12.97
N SER A 330 -6.39 2.46 13.98
CA SER A 330 -7.67 1.92 14.48
C SER A 330 -8.13 2.70 15.70
N PHE A 331 -9.00 3.67 15.50
CA PHE A 331 -9.57 4.49 16.56
C PHE A 331 -10.56 3.73 17.45
N THR A 332 -10.77 4.24 18.65
CA THR A 332 -11.76 3.70 19.58
C THR A 332 -12.98 4.61 19.62
N TYR A 333 -14.16 4.04 19.51
CA TYR A 333 -15.43 4.76 19.57
C TYR A 333 -16.12 4.54 20.90
N LEU A 334 -16.87 5.55 21.34
CA LEU A 334 -17.86 5.44 22.39
C LEU A 334 -19.22 5.19 21.75
N PHE A 335 -19.92 4.17 22.21
CA PHE A 335 -21.24 3.81 21.72
C PHE A 335 -22.36 4.36 22.61
N SER A 336 -23.57 4.38 22.08
CA SER A 336 -24.76 4.91 22.77
C SER A 336 -25.11 4.20 24.08
N ASP A 337 -24.61 2.98 24.29
CA ASP A 337 -24.78 2.18 25.51
C ASP A 337 -23.70 2.46 26.57
N GLY A 338 -22.76 3.34 26.30
CA GLY A 338 -21.63 3.65 27.18
C GLY A 338 -20.44 2.72 27.04
N SER A 339 -20.53 1.68 26.23
CA SER A 339 -19.40 0.81 25.93
C SER A 339 -18.45 1.46 24.91
N THR A 340 -17.20 1.00 24.87
CA THR A 340 -16.22 1.42 23.86
C THR A 340 -15.83 0.24 22.98
N GLY A 341 -15.41 0.52 21.74
CA GLY A 341 -14.96 -0.52 20.80
C GLY A 341 -14.38 0.06 19.51
N LYS A 342 -14.21 -0.82 18.53
CA LYS A 342 -13.60 -0.49 17.23
C LYS A 342 -14.66 -0.27 16.15
N PHE A 343 -14.22 0.15 14.96
CA PHE A 343 -15.13 0.41 13.82
C PHE A 343 -16.03 -0.80 13.52
N LYS A 344 -15.50 -2.03 13.53
CA LYS A 344 -16.26 -3.27 13.27
C LYS A 344 -17.43 -3.49 14.22
N ASP A 345 -17.37 -2.94 15.45
CA ASP A 345 -18.44 -3.07 16.44
C ASP A 345 -19.60 -2.11 16.15
N SER A 346 -19.34 -1.08 15.33
CA SER A 346 -20.33 -0.10 14.90
C SER A 346 -21.24 -0.66 13.80
N ARG A 347 -22.46 -0.08 13.67
CA ARG A 347 -23.38 -0.43 12.58
C ARG A 347 -22.78 -0.24 11.20
N GLN A 348 -21.99 0.81 10.99
CA GLN A 348 -21.31 1.10 9.74
C GLN A 348 -20.19 0.10 9.44
N GLY A 349 -19.56 -0.46 10.47
CA GLY A 349 -18.54 -1.50 10.37
C GLY A 349 -19.08 -2.93 10.35
N GLY A 350 -20.42 -3.11 10.31
CA GLY A 350 -21.07 -4.42 10.28
C GLY A 350 -21.48 -4.97 11.66
N GLY A 351 -21.22 -4.24 12.75
CA GLY A 351 -21.65 -4.56 14.10
C GLY A 351 -23.08 -4.07 14.39
N SER A 352 -23.44 -4.06 15.67
CA SER A 352 -24.79 -3.67 16.11
C SER A 352 -24.86 -2.33 16.85
N LYS A 353 -23.72 -1.76 17.24
CA LYS A 353 -23.64 -0.59 18.11
C LYS A 353 -23.66 0.73 17.34
N THR A 354 -24.24 1.77 17.92
CA THR A 354 -24.26 3.11 17.31
C THR A 354 -23.18 3.96 17.98
N ALA A 355 -22.17 4.38 17.19
CA ALA A 355 -21.14 5.29 17.65
C ALA A 355 -21.74 6.69 17.89
N VAL A 356 -21.42 7.31 19.03
CA VAL A 356 -21.86 8.64 19.42
C VAL A 356 -20.69 9.61 19.65
N ALA A 357 -19.49 9.07 19.91
CA ALA A 357 -18.28 9.84 20.10
C ALA A 357 -17.05 9.03 19.70
N ILE A 358 -15.92 9.71 19.52
CA ILE A 358 -14.58 9.10 19.42
C ILE A 358 -13.87 9.28 20.74
N VAL A 359 -13.24 8.22 21.25
CA VAL A 359 -12.50 8.27 22.52
C VAL A 359 -11.23 9.07 22.32
N VAL A 360 -11.04 10.11 23.10
CA VAL A 360 -9.89 11.01 23.08
C VAL A 360 -8.81 10.52 24.02
N ASP A 361 -9.21 10.16 25.24
CA ASP A 361 -8.31 9.65 26.26
C ASP A 361 -9.03 8.55 27.07
N LYS A 362 -8.45 7.35 27.06
CA LYS A 362 -9.00 6.20 27.76
C LYS A 362 -8.82 6.32 29.29
N GLY A 363 -7.69 6.86 29.72
CA GLY A 363 -7.38 7.00 31.14
C GLY A 363 -8.26 8.03 31.85
N LEU A 364 -8.62 9.09 31.14
CA LEU A 364 -9.52 10.15 31.60
C LEU A 364 -10.99 9.85 31.27
N HIS A 365 -11.27 8.75 30.60
CA HIS A 365 -12.60 8.40 30.09
C HIS A 365 -13.25 9.53 29.27
N LEU A 366 -12.43 10.21 28.46
CA LEU A 366 -12.81 11.39 27.70
C LEU A 366 -13.10 11.05 26.25
N ALA A 367 -14.22 11.55 25.74
CA ALA A 367 -14.60 11.35 24.33
C ALA A 367 -15.12 12.66 23.72
N MET A 368 -14.91 12.81 22.41
CA MET A 368 -15.31 13.96 21.61
C MET A 368 -16.50 13.58 20.73
N ALA A 369 -17.47 14.45 20.60
CA ALA A 369 -18.63 14.28 19.74
C ALA A 369 -18.25 14.05 18.27
N LEU A 370 -19.05 13.27 17.56
CA LEU A 370 -18.87 12.99 16.14
C LEU A 370 -19.39 14.11 15.23
N LYS A 371 -20.12 15.09 15.79
CA LYS A 371 -20.68 16.22 15.03
C LYS A 371 -20.49 17.50 15.79
N GLN A 372 -20.05 18.50 15.08
CA GLN A 372 -19.96 19.87 15.60
C GLN A 372 -21.35 20.50 15.73
N GLN A 373 -21.44 21.51 16.58
CA GLN A 373 -22.60 22.37 16.70
C GLN A 373 -22.40 23.65 15.88
N ASN A 374 -23.51 24.35 15.63
CA ASN A 374 -23.55 25.55 14.81
C ASN A 374 -22.61 26.63 15.32
N TYR A 375 -22.23 27.49 14.40
CA TYR A 375 -21.46 28.71 14.63
C TYR A 375 -22.21 29.62 15.59
N THR A 376 -21.61 29.95 16.73
CA THR A 376 -22.26 30.73 17.81
C THR A 376 -21.26 31.59 18.58
N TYR A 377 -21.76 32.49 19.45
CA TYR A 377 -20.92 33.26 20.35
C TYR A 377 -20.53 32.42 21.56
N TRP A 378 -19.33 32.69 22.10
CA TRP A 378 -18.93 32.08 23.37
C TRP A 378 -19.82 32.54 24.50
N THR A 379 -20.03 33.87 24.58
CA THR A 379 -20.94 34.55 25.51
C THR A 379 -21.58 35.74 24.80
N LYS A 380 -22.75 36.20 25.32
CA LYS A 380 -23.41 37.45 24.93
C LYS A 380 -23.35 38.51 26.04
N VAL A 381 -22.76 38.16 27.17
CA VAL A 381 -22.51 39.08 28.29
C VAL A 381 -21.01 39.29 28.46
N HIS A 382 -20.59 40.44 28.96
CA HIS A 382 -19.18 40.73 29.21
C HIS A 382 -18.24 40.45 28.02
N GLN A 383 -18.69 40.77 26.80
CA GLN A 383 -17.96 40.40 25.58
C GLN A 383 -16.65 41.14 25.40
N ASN A 384 -16.60 42.40 25.83
CA ASN A 384 -15.51 43.34 25.58
C ASN A 384 -15.09 44.11 26.83
N ASP A 385 -15.22 43.51 28.00
CA ASP A 385 -14.83 44.12 29.27
C ASP A 385 -13.84 43.24 30.07
N ASN A 386 -13.41 43.72 31.19
CA ASN A 386 -12.44 43.05 32.07
C ASN A 386 -13.12 42.24 33.20
N VAL A 387 -14.31 41.72 32.96
CA VAL A 387 -15.03 40.88 33.90
C VAL A 387 -14.87 39.42 33.50
N PRO A 388 -14.25 38.56 34.34
CA PRO A 388 -14.20 37.12 34.04
C PRO A 388 -15.61 36.51 34.09
N ILE A 389 -15.83 35.50 33.26
CA ILE A 389 -17.05 34.67 33.27
C ILE A 389 -16.83 33.44 34.14
N ASN A 390 -15.69 32.78 33.98
CA ASN A 390 -15.31 31.67 34.84
C ASN A 390 -14.76 32.19 36.15
N LYS A 391 -15.14 31.55 37.24
CA LYS A 391 -14.62 31.89 38.55
C LYS A 391 -13.15 31.45 38.63
N PRO A 392 -12.22 32.36 38.94
CA PRO A 392 -10.80 32.01 39.02
C PRO A 392 -10.56 30.87 40.02
N VAL A 393 -9.79 29.88 39.65
CA VAL A 393 -9.35 28.79 40.54
C VAL A 393 -8.11 29.22 41.34
N SER A 394 -8.04 28.77 42.60
CA SER A 394 -6.90 29.05 43.46
C SER A 394 -6.35 27.73 44.03
N PRO A 395 -5.04 27.42 43.84
CA PRO A 395 -4.06 28.21 43.09
C PRO A 395 -4.34 28.22 41.56
N PRO A 396 -3.85 29.24 40.83
CA PRO A 396 -4.01 29.30 39.39
C PRO A 396 -3.40 28.07 38.71
N VAL A 397 -4.17 27.45 37.84
CA VAL A 397 -3.71 26.32 36.98
C VAL A 397 -3.29 26.89 35.64
N SER A 398 -2.25 26.32 35.03
CA SER A 398 -1.90 26.66 33.66
C SER A 398 -3.11 26.42 32.75
N ILE A 399 -3.37 27.33 31.82
CA ILE A 399 -4.46 27.19 30.85
C ILE A 399 -4.36 25.87 30.04
N TYR A 400 -3.15 25.38 29.85
CA TYR A 400 -2.88 24.11 29.15
C TYR A 400 -3.20 22.87 30.01
N ASP A 401 -3.32 23.05 31.34
CA ASP A 401 -3.62 21.99 32.30
C ASP A 401 -5.04 22.13 32.87
N ASP A 402 -5.83 23.05 32.36
CA ASP A 402 -7.24 23.20 32.70
C ASP A 402 -8.03 21.97 32.17
N MET A 403 -8.53 21.16 33.09
CA MET A 403 -9.32 19.95 32.82
C MET A 403 -10.76 20.07 33.35
N ASN A 404 -11.25 21.31 33.50
CA ASN A 404 -12.48 21.61 34.19
C ASN A 404 -13.65 21.96 33.25
N GLY A 405 -13.66 21.49 32.00
CA GLY A 405 -14.69 21.82 31.01
C GLY A 405 -16.11 21.49 31.47
N GLU A 406 -16.31 20.34 32.12
CA GLU A 406 -17.60 19.97 32.70
C GLU A 406 -18.00 20.91 33.83
N HIS A 407 -17.08 21.25 34.76
CA HIS A 407 -17.31 22.19 35.84
C HIS A 407 -17.67 23.59 35.32
N TRP A 408 -16.91 24.10 34.34
CA TRP A 408 -17.21 25.40 33.71
C TRP A 408 -18.58 25.41 33.02
N THR A 409 -19.10 24.28 32.58
CA THR A 409 -20.37 24.18 31.87
C THR A 409 -21.54 23.97 32.80
N TRP A 410 -21.42 23.03 33.75
CA TRP A 410 -22.54 22.50 34.52
C TRP A 410 -22.59 22.91 35.99
N ASP A 411 -21.56 23.57 36.54
CA ASP A 411 -21.51 23.93 37.94
C ASP A 411 -21.68 25.46 38.12
N ALA A 412 -22.66 25.83 38.94
CA ALA A 412 -22.88 27.22 39.29
C ALA A 412 -21.67 27.87 39.99
N SER A 413 -20.91 27.07 40.75
CA SER A 413 -19.67 27.56 41.41
C SER A 413 -18.54 27.86 40.41
N GLY A 414 -18.64 27.35 39.17
CA GLY A 414 -17.72 27.63 38.07
C GLY A 414 -17.96 28.98 37.38
N SER A 415 -19.03 29.71 37.75
CA SER A 415 -19.37 30.98 37.15
C SER A 415 -19.25 32.10 38.16
N VAL A 416 -18.80 33.27 37.72
CA VAL A 416 -18.72 34.47 38.58
C VAL A 416 -20.11 34.94 38.98
N ASP A 417 -21.08 34.90 38.09
CA ASP A 417 -22.47 35.29 38.34
C ASP A 417 -23.32 34.19 39.01
N GLY A 418 -22.72 33.04 39.33
CA GLY A 418 -23.42 31.89 39.93
C GLY A 418 -24.40 31.15 38.99
N SER A 419 -24.37 31.43 37.70
CA SER A 419 -25.21 30.73 36.70
C SER A 419 -24.65 29.35 36.34
N ILE A 420 -25.53 28.37 36.07
CA ILE A 420 -25.20 27.15 35.36
C ILE A 420 -25.22 27.49 33.86
N LYS A 421 -24.04 27.66 33.23
CA LYS A 421 -23.93 28.13 31.85
C LYS A 421 -24.65 27.22 30.86
N ALA A 422 -24.70 25.92 31.15
CA ALA A 422 -25.44 24.94 30.36
C ALA A 422 -26.93 25.27 30.16
N ASN A 423 -27.53 26.02 31.10
CA ASN A 423 -28.96 26.37 31.09
C ASN A 423 -29.27 27.75 30.51
N GLU A 424 -28.25 28.51 30.18
CA GLU A 424 -28.37 29.95 29.87
C GLU A 424 -28.05 30.26 28.39
N SER A 425 -28.90 29.80 27.46
CA SER A 425 -28.69 30.01 26.02
C SER A 425 -28.59 31.49 25.63
N ALA A 426 -29.28 32.38 26.32
CA ALA A 426 -29.26 33.81 26.06
C ALA A 426 -27.93 34.49 26.48
N LYS A 427 -27.27 33.98 27.52
CA LYS A 427 -26.02 34.54 28.06
C LYS A 427 -24.80 33.75 27.53
N TYR A 428 -24.86 32.41 27.54
CA TYR A 428 -23.73 31.51 27.29
C TYR A 428 -24.03 30.49 26.16
N PRO A 429 -24.28 30.96 24.93
CA PRO A 429 -24.77 30.11 23.86
C PRO A 429 -23.82 28.97 23.48
N ALA A 430 -22.48 29.12 23.57
CA ALA A 430 -21.56 28.02 23.31
C ALA A 430 -21.64 26.89 24.35
N PHE A 431 -21.74 27.24 25.63
CA PHE A 431 -21.93 26.25 26.71
C PHE A 431 -23.26 25.54 26.61
N TYR A 432 -24.33 26.31 26.32
CA TYR A 432 -25.65 25.74 26.07
C TYR A 432 -25.65 24.77 24.89
N ALA A 433 -25.04 25.15 23.75
CA ALA A 433 -24.97 24.32 22.57
C ALA A 433 -24.19 23.01 22.83
N ALA A 434 -23.08 23.08 23.59
CA ALA A 434 -22.33 21.89 23.98
C ALA A 434 -23.13 20.99 24.92
N ALA A 435 -23.78 21.58 25.93
CA ALA A 435 -24.55 20.84 26.94
C ALA A 435 -25.77 20.13 26.38
N HIS A 436 -26.39 20.69 25.33
CA HIS A 436 -27.59 20.17 24.68
C HIS A 436 -27.29 19.45 23.35
N TYR A 437 -26.07 18.97 23.19
CA TYR A 437 -25.71 18.19 22.01
C TYR A 437 -26.56 16.92 21.91
N ASN A 438 -27.10 16.68 20.72
CA ASN A 438 -27.86 15.48 20.41
C ASN A 438 -27.06 14.58 19.44
N PRO A 439 -26.59 13.41 19.88
CA PRO A 439 -25.86 12.46 19.04
C PRO A 439 -26.73 11.76 17.98
N GLY A 440 -28.05 12.02 17.96
CA GLY A 440 -29.01 11.42 17.02
C GLY A 440 -29.60 10.09 17.51
N VAL A 441 -29.15 9.57 18.64
CA VAL A 441 -29.69 8.41 19.32
C VAL A 441 -29.69 8.65 20.83
N PRO A 442 -30.73 8.17 21.56
CA PRO A 442 -30.76 8.30 23.02
C PRO A 442 -29.60 7.55 23.65
N PRO A 443 -28.83 8.17 24.57
CA PRO A 443 -27.87 7.46 25.40
C PRO A 443 -28.56 6.45 26.29
N THR A 444 -27.98 5.27 26.44
CA THR A 444 -28.46 4.20 27.30
C THR A 444 -27.32 3.67 28.18
N GLY A 445 -27.61 2.71 29.06
CA GLY A 445 -26.59 2.14 29.93
C GLY A 445 -25.91 3.17 30.82
N THR A 446 -24.59 3.09 30.93
CA THR A 446 -23.79 4.03 31.74
C THR A 446 -23.78 5.43 31.19
N LEU A 447 -24.02 5.62 29.89
CA LEU A 447 -24.03 6.91 29.25
C LEU A 447 -25.30 7.72 29.50
N ALA A 448 -26.40 7.11 29.92
CA ALA A 448 -27.69 7.77 30.13
C ALA A 448 -27.66 8.90 31.16
N THR A 449 -26.72 8.84 32.12
CA THR A 449 -26.57 9.85 33.19
C THR A 449 -25.43 10.85 32.93
N LYS A 450 -24.70 10.67 31.85
CA LYS A 450 -23.56 11.52 31.52
C LYS A 450 -23.99 12.77 30.74
N ARG A 451 -23.21 13.82 30.83
CA ARG A 451 -23.54 15.13 30.27
C ARG A 451 -22.48 15.60 29.28
N TRP A 452 -22.93 16.12 28.17
CA TRP A 452 -22.07 16.81 27.21
C TRP A 452 -21.72 18.19 27.75
N TYR A 453 -20.52 18.68 27.41
CA TYR A 453 -20.05 19.97 27.87
C TYR A 453 -19.05 20.60 26.89
N LEU A 454 -18.78 21.89 27.04
CA LEU A 454 -17.78 22.60 26.30
C LEU A 454 -16.39 22.28 26.89
N PRO A 455 -15.48 21.61 26.12
CA PRO A 455 -14.20 21.18 26.66
C PRO A 455 -13.33 22.34 27.10
N SER A 456 -12.52 22.16 28.13
CA SER A 456 -11.42 23.05 28.45
C SER A 456 -10.25 22.89 27.50
N LEU A 457 -9.28 23.81 27.53
CA LEU A 457 -8.12 23.72 26.65
C LEU A 457 -7.25 22.47 26.94
N GLY A 458 -7.07 22.12 28.20
CA GLY A 458 -6.34 20.90 28.59
C GLY A 458 -7.00 19.65 28.08
N GLU A 459 -8.34 19.57 28.12
CA GLU A 459 -9.12 18.47 27.57
C GLU A 459 -9.03 18.43 26.03
N ALA A 460 -9.08 19.57 25.35
CA ALA A 460 -8.89 19.65 23.90
C ALA A 460 -7.46 19.22 23.48
N LEU A 461 -6.46 19.48 24.32
CA LEU A 461 -5.08 19.02 24.09
C LEU A 461 -4.92 17.48 24.19
N CYS A 462 -5.85 16.79 24.82
CA CYS A 462 -5.87 15.32 24.80
C CYS A 462 -6.16 14.73 23.40
N LEU A 463 -6.56 15.56 22.42
CA LEU A 463 -6.64 15.17 21.01
C LEU A 463 -5.26 14.97 20.34
N ALA A 464 -4.18 15.47 20.95
CA ALA A 464 -2.84 15.42 20.37
C ALA A 464 -2.42 14.02 19.89
N PRO A 465 -2.58 12.93 20.65
CA PRO A 465 -2.26 11.60 20.19
C PRO A 465 -3.10 11.15 18.99
N LEU A 466 -4.35 11.59 18.88
CA LEU A 466 -5.22 11.21 17.75
C LEU A 466 -4.81 11.85 16.42
N VAL A 467 -3.97 12.87 16.49
CA VAL A 467 -3.34 13.52 15.33
C VAL A 467 -1.82 13.26 15.29
N PHE A 468 -1.37 12.23 16.02
CA PHE A 468 0.01 11.71 16.07
C PHE A 468 1.04 12.72 16.60
N GLU A 469 0.60 13.59 17.51
CA GLU A 469 1.44 14.57 18.20
C GLU A 469 1.44 14.31 19.71
N THR A 470 2.30 15.02 20.43
CA THR A 470 2.28 15.07 21.89
C THR A 470 1.76 16.42 22.37
N LYS A 471 1.12 16.45 23.54
CA LYS A 471 0.71 17.69 24.20
C LYS A 471 1.89 18.66 24.33
N ALA A 472 3.07 18.16 24.74
CA ALA A 472 4.28 18.97 24.88
C ALA A 472 4.75 19.55 23.54
N SER A 473 4.73 18.75 22.46
CA SER A 473 5.06 19.20 21.10
C SER A 473 4.13 20.33 20.65
N ILE A 474 2.84 20.19 20.90
CA ILE A 474 1.82 21.17 20.56
C ILE A 474 2.07 22.50 21.32
N ILE A 475 2.30 22.44 22.62
CA ILE A 475 2.56 23.63 23.45
C ILE A 475 3.86 24.32 23.03
N ALA A 476 4.94 23.54 22.78
CA ALA A 476 6.25 24.09 22.44
C ALA A 476 6.30 24.76 21.06
N LYS A 477 5.58 24.25 20.10
CA LYS A 477 5.55 24.78 18.72
C LYS A 477 4.62 25.98 18.56
N GLY A 478 3.76 26.26 19.56
CA GLY A 478 2.79 27.36 19.48
C GLY A 478 1.69 27.12 18.45
N SER A 479 1.36 28.17 17.69
CA SER A 479 0.13 28.21 16.88
C SER A 479 0.09 27.32 15.62
N TYR A 480 1.20 26.75 15.15
CA TYR A 480 1.23 25.98 13.89
C TYR A 480 2.01 24.69 14.04
N ILE A 481 1.33 23.57 13.80
CA ILE A 481 1.95 22.24 13.82
C ILE A 481 1.49 21.44 12.62
N GLY A 482 2.45 20.76 11.96
CA GLY A 482 2.19 19.82 10.90
C GLY A 482 1.59 18.50 11.43
N ALA A 483 0.44 18.56 12.06
CA ALA A 483 -0.27 17.39 12.55
C ALA A 483 -1.15 16.79 11.44
N ASN A 484 -1.16 15.46 11.30
CA ASN A 484 -2.01 14.80 10.32
C ASN A 484 -3.37 14.45 10.95
N ALA A 485 -4.36 15.32 10.81
CA ALA A 485 -5.72 15.10 11.28
C ALA A 485 -6.60 14.30 10.28
N THR A 486 -6.11 14.00 9.09
CA THR A 486 -6.88 13.28 8.06
C THR A 486 -7.37 11.91 8.53
N PRO A 487 -6.56 11.05 9.18
CA PRO A 487 -7.07 9.78 9.68
C PRO A 487 -8.17 9.92 10.75
N LEU A 488 -8.09 10.95 11.60
CA LEU A 488 -9.14 11.25 12.58
C LEU A 488 -10.45 11.66 11.89
N LYS A 489 -10.36 12.50 10.85
CA LYS A 489 -11.52 12.87 10.04
C LYS A 489 -12.18 11.67 9.42
N GLU A 490 -11.41 10.81 8.76
CA GLU A 490 -11.90 9.57 8.15
C GLU A 490 -12.57 8.66 9.19
N ALA A 491 -11.98 8.55 10.38
CA ALA A 491 -12.55 7.78 11.48
C ALA A 491 -13.91 8.33 11.94
N ILE A 492 -14.08 9.65 11.95
CA ILE A 492 -15.35 10.30 12.28
C ILE A 492 -16.38 10.07 11.17
N GLU A 493 -16.01 10.30 9.92
CA GLU A 493 -16.89 10.19 8.76
C GLU A 493 -17.39 8.75 8.51
N GLN A 494 -16.53 7.75 8.70
CA GLN A 494 -16.90 6.33 8.46
C GLN A 494 -18.02 5.84 9.40
N VAL A 495 -18.24 6.47 10.55
CA VAL A 495 -19.36 6.18 11.46
C VAL A 495 -20.52 7.17 11.32
N GLY A 496 -20.55 7.97 10.25
CA GLY A 496 -21.61 8.93 9.97
C GLY A 496 -21.50 10.25 10.74
N GLY A 497 -20.32 10.53 11.29
CA GLY A 497 -19.98 11.81 11.89
C GLY A 497 -19.69 12.87 10.84
N ASN A 498 -19.69 14.13 11.26
CA ASN A 498 -19.27 15.27 10.46
C ASN A 498 -18.72 16.36 11.36
N VAL A 499 -17.40 16.55 11.27
CA VAL A 499 -16.67 17.65 11.92
C VAL A 499 -15.97 18.40 10.80
N ASP A 500 -16.74 19.22 10.08
CA ASP A 500 -16.22 20.05 9.01
C ASP A 500 -16.27 21.52 9.44
N SER A 501 -15.13 22.01 9.84
CA SER A 501 -14.97 23.37 10.30
C SER A 501 -14.76 24.41 9.19
N GLY A 502 -14.85 24.03 7.93
CA GLY A 502 -14.56 24.90 6.80
C GLY A 502 -13.13 25.46 6.83
N MET A 503 -12.87 26.55 6.13
CA MET A 503 -11.52 27.16 6.08
C MET A 503 -11.05 27.75 7.43
N THR A 504 -11.92 27.97 8.39
CA THR A 504 -11.60 28.63 9.67
C THR A 504 -11.60 27.72 10.89
N GLY A 505 -11.96 26.49 10.76
CA GLY A 505 -11.78 25.34 11.69
C GLY A 505 -11.70 25.51 13.19
N ASP A 506 -12.03 26.69 13.73
CA ASP A 506 -11.82 27.01 15.14
C ASP A 506 -13.02 26.59 15.98
N PHE A 507 -12.72 25.90 17.06
CA PHE A 507 -13.68 25.49 18.08
C PHE A 507 -13.40 26.21 19.39
N PHE A 508 -14.45 26.63 20.04
CA PHE A 508 -14.34 27.17 21.40
C PHE A 508 -13.89 26.10 22.40
N THR A 509 -13.06 26.54 23.35
CA THR A 509 -12.94 25.86 24.64
C THR A 509 -13.68 26.67 25.73
N SER A 510 -13.89 26.06 26.88
CA SER A 510 -14.43 26.75 28.07
C SER A 510 -13.38 27.56 28.82
N THR A 511 -12.10 27.46 28.46
CA THR A 511 -10.98 28.09 29.14
C THR A 511 -10.92 29.58 28.80
N GLU A 512 -11.00 30.42 29.80
CA GLU A 512 -10.70 31.83 29.74
C GLU A 512 -9.26 32.14 30.13
N GLU A 513 -8.73 33.23 29.61
CA GLU A 513 -7.42 33.75 29.94
C GLU A 513 -7.46 35.28 30.12
N ASP A 514 -6.84 35.76 31.20
CA ASP A 514 -6.56 37.16 31.33
C ASP A 514 -5.47 37.58 30.33
N SER A 515 -5.81 38.49 29.44
CA SER A 515 -4.86 38.96 28.41
C SER A 515 -3.79 39.89 28.93
N GLY A 516 -3.85 40.27 30.23
CA GLY A 516 -3.00 41.30 30.80
C GLY A 516 -3.30 42.71 30.29
N TYR A 517 -4.35 42.85 29.47
CA TYR A 517 -4.89 44.12 28.98
C TYR A 517 -6.34 44.26 29.43
N PHE A 518 -7.12 45.07 28.77
CA PHE A 518 -8.50 45.40 29.20
C PHE A 518 -9.54 44.33 28.94
N TYR A 519 -9.17 43.10 28.52
CA TYR A 519 -10.14 42.05 28.12
C TYR A 519 -9.72 40.65 28.55
N TRP A 520 -10.67 39.84 28.94
CA TRP A 520 -10.53 38.38 29.00
C TRP A 520 -10.72 37.78 27.62
N LYS A 521 -9.92 36.80 27.27
CA LYS A 521 -9.96 36.07 26.01
C LYS A 521 -10.33 34.62 26.24
N VAL A 522 -10.86 33.98 25.20
CA VAL A 522 -11.13 32.53 25.18
C VAL A 522 -10.09 31.80 24.38
N ARG A 523 -9.78 30.62 24.79
CA ARG A 523 -8.88 29.74 24.04
C ARG A 523 -9.66 28.91 23.03
N LEU A 524 -9.05 28.72 21.89
CA LEU A 524 -9.59 27.95 20.78
C LEU A 524 -8.70 26.75 20.51
N PHE A 525 -9.27 25.74 19.91
CA PHE A 525 -8.54 24.70 19.22
C PHE A 525 -9.05 24.56 17.79
N ARG A 526 -8.19 24.07 16.90
CA ARG A 526 -8.53 23.87 15.49
C ARG A 526 -8.22 22.45 15.11
N LEU A 527 -9.15 21.80 14.42
CA LEU A 527 -8.97 20.53 13.72
C LEU A 527 -9.04 20.82 12.23
N PRO A 528 -7.98 21.35 11.59
CA PRO A 528 -8.00 21.53 10.16
C PRO A 528 -7.85 20.18 9.47
N PHE A 529 -8.64 19.98 8.46
CA PHE A 529 -8.47 18.91 7.50
C PHE A 529 -7.34 19.30 6.55
N GLY A 530 -6.17 18.72 6.77
CA GLY A 530 -4.91 19.12 6.16
C GLY A 530 -3.80 19.18 7.22
N GLN A 531 -2.68 19.71 6.94
CA GLN A 531 -1.45 19.52 7.71
C GLN A 531 -1.31 20.32 9.03
N TYR A 532 -2.37 20.93 9.58
CA TYR A 532 -2.20 21.86 10.69
C TYR A 532 -3.19 21.59 11.83
N PHE A 533 -2.67 21.32 13.00
CA PHE A 533 -3.41 21.41 14.26
C PHE A 533 -3.03 22.72 14.96
N LEU A 534 -4.01 23.53 15.30
CA LEU A 534 -3.78 24.81 15.96
C LEU A 534 -4.33 24.74 17.36
N VAL A 535 -3.50 25.04 18.35
CA VAL A 535 -3.93 25.14 19.74
C VAL A 535 -3.48 26.45 20.31
N GLY A 536 -4.41 27.13 20.95
CA GLY A 536 -4.08 28.21 21.83
C GLY A 536 -4.05 29.60 21.24
N THR A 537 -4.67 29.86 20.07
CA THR A 537 -5.01 31.22 19.75
C THR A 537 -6.02 31.73 20.76
N SER A 538 -5.78 32.90 21.29
CA SER A 538 -6.76 33.61 22.12
C SER A 538 -7.58 34.56 21.25
N GLU A 539 -8.88 34.53 21.44
CA GLU A 539 -9.82 35.37 20.70
C GLU A 539 -10.69 36.18 21.64
N TYR A 540 -11.24 37.28 21.12
CA TYR A 540 -12.25 38.02 21.86
C TYR A 540 -13.52 37.19 22.05
N ARG A 541 -14.15 37.26 23.19
CA ARG A 541 -15.40 36.58 23.54
C ARG A 541 -16.58 37.01 22.65
N SER A 542 -16.44 38.14 21.94
CA SER A 542 -17.41 38.66 20.99
C SER A 542 -17.40 38.01 19.62
N TYR A 543 -16.40 37.16 19.30
CA TYR A 543 -16.39 36.42 18.06
C TYR A 543 -17.27 35.17 18.13
N SER A 544 -17.68 34.71 16.98
CA SER A 544 -18.41 33.44 16.83
C SER A 544 -17.47 32.35 16.34
N ARG A 545 -17.65 31.14 16.86
CA ARG A 545 -16.91 29.91 16.42
C ARG A 545 -17.83 28.71 16.53
N TYR A 546 -17.37 27.58 15.98
CA TYR A 546 -18.03 26.29 16.15
C TYR A 546 -17.85 25.75 17.56
N VAL A 547 -18.75 24.85 17.95
CA VAL A 547 -18.68 24.15 19.23
C VAL A 547 -18.55 22.66 18.95
N LEU A 548 -17.56 22.02 19.55
CA LEU A 548 -17.35 20.57 19.49
C LEU A 548 -17.44 19.99 20.90
N PRO A 549 -18.57 19.35 21.26
CA PRO A 549 -18.82 18.89 22.62
C PRO A 549 -17.94 17.71 23.01
N PHE A 550 -17.59 17.64 24.29
CA PHE A 550 -16.92 16.50 24.91
C PHE A 550 -17.82 15.87 25.96
N ILE A 551 -17.50 14.63 26.35
CA ILE A 551 -18.18 13.90 27.39
C ILE A 551 -17.20 13.03 28.18
N LYS A 552 -17.39 12.95 29.50
CA LYS A 552 -16.76 11.92 30.36
C LYS A 552 -17.72 10.75 30.46
N TYR A 553 -17.30 9.56 29.99
CA TYR A 553 -18.22 8.43 29.81
C TYR A 553 -18.18 7.37 30.94
N GLN A 554 -17.30 7.55 31.93
CA GLN A 554 -17.25 6.74 33.16
C GLN A 554 -17.24 7.61 34.40
#